data_82708868760a28910df4b151b98d1754
#
_entry.id   82708868760a28910df4b151b98d1754
#
_cell.length_a   1.000
_cell.length_b   1.000
_cell.length_c   1.000
_cell.angle_alpha   90.00
_cell.angle_beta   90.00
_cell.angle_gamma   90.00
#
_symmetry.space_group_name_H-M   'P 1'
#
loop_
_entity.id
_entity.type
_entity.pdbx_description
1 polymer ?
#
loop_
_entity_poly.entity_id
_entity_poly.type
_entity_poly.pdbx_seq_one_letter_code
_entity_poly.pdbx_strand_id
1 'polypeptide(L)'
;EVILNGEYEGLYVMTEMITGGKDGARLGLRVNTKHSTFSGYLLRLDHQHAGEEALNSFTTYTYKTPFQLQIEYPGSRNRDARLTEEIRQDFSDFEKTLYSYDYDREKHGYTSMIDVDSFVDYFIINELSSNADAGNYSTYIYKGTDNLYRMCVWDFNNACNNYFEEELPYTGFFLNNRLWFEMLIKDEDFTERIIQRYHSLRKGLLSEESLYRYIDETLDFIAPALERNDARWGSVEQQAKGLLVPVS
;
A
#
# COMPACT_ATOMS: atom_id res chain seq x y z
N GLU A 1 -9.15 -10.16 -20.62
CA GLU A 1 -10.44 -10.87 -20.60
C GLU A 1 -10.25 -12.26 -20.02
N VAL A 2 -11.25 -12.73 -19.29
CA VAL A 2 -11.26 -14.07 -18.68
C VAL A 2 -12.38 -14.92 -19.29
N ILE A 3 -12.01 -16.14 -19.67
CA ILE A 3 -12.94 -17.19 -20.09
C ILE A 3 -12.73 -18.36 -19.13
N LEU A 4 -13.77 -18.74 -18.40
CA LEU A 4 -13.72 -19.83 -17.44
C LEU A 4 -14.66 -20.96 -17.89
N ASN A 5 -14.12 -22.17 -18.07
CA ASN A 5 -14.88 -23.33 -18.53
C ASN A 5 -15.66 -23.12 -19.86
N GLY A 6 -15.15 -22.22 -20.72
CA GLY A 6 -15.79 -21.88 -22.00
C GLY A 6 -16.82 -20.74 -21.92
N GLU A 7 -17.07 -20.21 -20.75
CA GLU A 7 -17.95 -19.06 -20.53
C GLU A 7 -17.14 -17.79 -20.33
N TYR A 8 -17.61 -16.68 -20.92
CA TYR A 8 -17.00 -15.38 -20.78
C TYR A 8 -17.34 -14.77 -19.41
N GLU A 9 -16.30 -14.47 -18.63
CA GLU A 9 -16.46 -13.93 -17.26
C GLU A 9 -16.23 -12.43 -17.17
N GLY A 10 -15.61 -11.80 -18.17
CA GLY A 10 -15.47 -10.36 -18.20
C GLY A 10 -14.03 -9.85 -18.41
N LEU A 11 -13.89 -8.56 -18.22
CA LEU A 11 -12.62 -7.86 -18.26
C LEU A 11 -12.05 -7.74 -16.84
N TYR A 12 -10.82 -8.21 -16.66
CA TYR A 12 -10.14 -8.21 -15.37
C TYR A 12 -8.77 -7.53 -15.47
N VAL A 13 -8.37 -6.87 -14.41
CA VAL A 13 -7.01 -6.35 -14.26
C VAL A 13 -6.12 -7.47 -13.70
N MET A 14 -5.03 -7.75 -14.38
CA MET A 14 -4.01 -8.67 -13.88
C MET A 14 -2.96 -7.88 -13.12
N THR A 15 -2.86 -8.13 -11.82
CA THR A 15 -1.91 -7.46 -10.94
C THR A 15 -0.83 -8.42 -10.46
N GLU A 16 0.36 -7.90 -10.20
CA GLU A 16 1.41 -8.66 -9.54
C GLU A 16 1.16 -8.71 -8.03
N MET A 17 1.20 -9.89 -7.45
CA MET A 17 1.10 -10.03 -5.99
C MET A 17 2.38 -9.55 -5.32
N ILE A 18 2.25 -8.89 -4.18
CA ILE A 18 3.38 -8.55 -3.32
C ILE A 18 3.91 -9.84 -2.68
N THR A 19 5.07 -10.31 -3.14
CA THR A 19 5.65 -11.58 -2.67
C THR A 19 7.10 -11.42 -2.22
N GLY A 20 7.43 -12.03 -1.09
CA GLY A 20 8.73 -11.89 -0.45
C GLY A 20 9.83 -12.79 -0.99
N GLY A 21 9.67 -14.09 -0.97
CA GLY A 21 10.80 -15.01 -0.88
C GLY A 21 10.94 -16.11 -1.92
N LYS A 22 10.12 -16.16 -2.96
CA LYS A 22 10.26 -17.15 -4.03
C LYS A 22 11.25 -16.67 -5.09
N ASP A 23 11.82 -17.63 -5.83
CA ASP A 23 12.60 -17.30 -7.02
C ASP A 23 11.74 -16.50 -7.99
N GLY A 24 12.26 -15.34 -8.41
CA GLY A 24 11.52 -14.35 -9.20
C GLY A 24 10.68 -13.35 -8.41
N ALA A 25 10.57 -13.48 -7.08
CA ALA A 25 9.91 -12.46 -6.25
C ALA A 25 10.72 -11.15 -6.26
N ARG A 26 10.04 -10.02 -6.52
CA ARG A 26 10.71 -8.71 -6.66
C ARG A 26 11.39 -8.23 -5.38
N LEU A 27 10.81 -8.52 -4.22
CA LEU A 27 11.37 -8.04 -2.95
C LEU A 27 12.65 -8.78 -2.54
N GLY A 28 12.92 -9.95 -3.09
CA GLY A 28 14.16 -10.70 -2.86
C GLY A 28 14.42 -11.10 -1.40
N LEU A 29 13.39 -11.09 -0.55
CA LEU A 29 13.50 -11.40 0.87
C LEU A 29 13.79 -12.89 1.07
N ARG A 30 14.49 -13.23 2.15
CA ARG A 30 14.87 -14.62 2.46
C ARG A 30 14.63 -14.90 3.94
N VAL A 31 14.25 -16.13 4.21
CA VAL A 31 14.20 -16.70 5.57
C VAL A 31 15.01 -17.98 5.61
N ASN A 32 15.78 -18.17 6.67
CA ASN A 32 16.46 -19.42 6.96
C ASN A 32 15.81 -20.09 8.16
N THR A 33 14.93 -21.04 7.89
CA THR A 33 14.16 -21.75 8.92
C THR A 33 15.05 -22.61 9.85
N LYS A 34 16.23 -23.07 9.37
CA LYS A 34 17.15 -23.87 10.18
C LYS A 34 17.86 -23.06 11.26
N HIS A 35 18.05 -21.77 11.02
CA HIS A 35 18.77 -20.88 11.94
C HIS A 35 17.86 -19.79 12.51
N SER A 36 16.56 -19.80 12.17
CA SER A 36 15.58 -18.79 12.57
C SER A 36 16.10 -17.36 12.28
N THR A 37 16.57 -17.11 11.07
CA THR A 37 17.07 -15.82 10.63
C THR A 37 16.36 -15.35 9.37
N PHE A 38 16.33 -14.05 9.15
CA PHE A 38 15.74 -13.43 7.96
C PHE A 38 16.70 -12.39 7.37
N SER A 39 16.55 -12.09 6.07
CA SER A 39 17.25 -11.02 5.38
C SER A 39 16.27 -9.93 4.90
N GLY A 40 15.21 -9.74 5.63
CA GLY A 40 14.11 -8.85 5.33
C GLY A 40 12.77 -9.53 5.56
N TYR A 41 11.73 -8.72 5.68
CA TYR A 41 10.37 -9.19 5.92
C TYR A 41 9.35 -8.23 5.35
N LEU A 42 8.12 -8.70 5.18
CA LEU A 42 6.98 -7.94 4.67
C LEU A 42 5.89 -7.93 5.72
N LEU A 43 5.39 -6.76 6.03
CA LEU A 43 4.24 -6.54 6.90
C LEU A 43 3.07 -6.00 6.10
N ARG A 44 1.87 -6.37 6.53
CA ARG A 44 0.60 -5.87 6.01
C ARG A 44 -0.20 -5.23 7.15
N LEU A 45 -0.72 -4.05 6.92
CA LEU A 45 -1.74 -3.43 7.76
C LEU A 45 -3.07 -3.55 7.04
N ASP A 46 -3.98 -4.34 7.59
CA ASP A 46 -5.26 -4.66 6.96
C ASP A 46 -6.25 -5.23 7.98
N HIS A 47 -7.45 -5.59 7.52
CA HIS A 47 -8.38 -6.39 8.29
C HIS A 47 -7.78 -7.75 8.65
N GLN A 48 -8.02 -8.17 9.88
CA GLN A 48 -7.59 -9.50 10.33
C GLN A 48 -8.49 -10.58 9.74
N HIS A 49 -7.88 -11.58 9.11
CA HIS A 49 -8.60 -12.78 8.70
C HIS A 49 -8.56 -13.86 9.79
N ALA A 50 -9.55 -14.76 9.75
CA ALA A 50 -9.63 -15.85 10.73
C ALA A 50 -8.35 -16.71 10.73
N GLY A 51 -7.75 -16.86 11.90
CA GLY A 51 -6.51 -17.64 12.09
C GLY A 51 -5.22 -16.86 11.87
N GLU A 52 -5.28 -15.58 11.56
CA GLU A 52 -4.11 -14.69 11.52
C GLU A 52 -3.83 -14.10 12.90
N GLU A 53 -2.55 -13.96 13.22
CA GLU A 53 -2.09 -13.38 14.47
C GLU A 53 -1.62 -11.95 14.23
N ALA A 54 -2.14 -11.02 15.03
CA ALA A 54 -1.73 -9.61 14.97
C ALA A 54 -0.30 -9.45 15.51
N LEU A 55 0.51 -8.67 14.81
CA LEU A 55 1.81 -8.23 15.30
C LEU A 55 1.61 -7.01 16.21
N ASN A 56 1.76 -7.21 17.52
CA ASN A 56 1.69 -6.14 18.49
C ASN A 56 2.99 -5.32 18.50
N SER A 57 3.15 -4.45 17.51
CA SER A 57 4.27 -3.51 17.44
C SER A 57 4.10 -2.35 18.43
N PHE A 58 5.08 -1.46 18.52
CA PHE A 58 5.03 -0.30 19.42
C PHE A 58 3.80 0.57 19.17
N THR A 59 3.50 0.95 17.93
CA THR A 59 2.34 1.80 17.63
C THR A 59 1.02 1.08 17.82
N THR A 60 0.89 -0.16 17.36
CA THR A 60 -0.35 -0.93 17.52
C THR A 60 -0.68 -1.20 18.98
N TYR A 61 0.32 -1.42 19.82
CA TYR A 61 0.15 -1.60 21.25
C TYR A 61 -0.13 -0.28 21.99
N THR A 62 0.66 0.77 21.70
CA THR A 62 0.60 2.05 22.41
C THR A 62 -0.64 2.85 22.05
N TYR A 63 -0.94 2.95 20.75
CA TYR A 63 -2.06 3.76 20.26
C TYR A 63 -3.33 2.98 20.03
N LYS A 64 -3.31 1.65 20.26
CA LYS A 64 -4.47 0.76 20.12
C LYS A 64 -5.20 0.98 18.80
N THR A 65 -4.44 1.04 17.72
CA THR A 65 -5.01 1.19 16.37
C THR A 65 -6.03 0.08 16.11
N PRO A 66 -7.17 0.38 15.49
CA PRO A 66 -8.17 -0.62 15.12
C PRO A 66 -7.67 -1.56 14.01
N PHE A 67 -6.62 -1.18 13.29
CA PHE A 67 -6.08 -1.94 12.18
C PHE A 67 -5.09 -3.01 12.67
N GLN A 68 -5.04 -4.13 11.97
CA GLN A 68 -4.22 -5.26 12.35
C GLN A 68 -2.93 -5.31 11.52
N LEU A 69 -1.80 -5.04 12.16
CA LEU A 69 -0.49 -5.26 11.57
C LEU A 69 -0.13 -6.75 11.63
N GLN A 70 0.28 -7.33 10.51
CA GLN A 70 0.53 -8.76 10.36
C GLN A 70 1.83 -9.01 9.60
N ILE A 71 2.48 -10.16 9.87
CA ILE A 71 3.63 -10.61 9.09
C ILE A 71 3.13 -11.39 7.88
N GLU A 72 3.25 -10.80 6.69
CA GLU A 72 2.93 -11.44 5.42
C GLU A 72 4.07 -12.34 4.94
N TYR A 73 5.32 -11.90 5.11
CA TYR A 73 6.49 -12.72 4.85
C TYR A 73 7.54 -12.51 5.97
N PRO A 74 8.17 -13.59 6.46
CA PRO A 74 7.93 -15.00 6.14
C PRO A 74 6.56 -15.49 6.63
N GLY A 75 5.90 -16.32 5.82
CA GLY A 75 4.59 -16.90 6.16
C GLY A 75 4.67 -17.79 7.41
N SER A 76 3.54 -18.02 8.09
CA SER A 76 3.45 -18.72 9.39
C SER A 76 4.12 -20.09 9.43
N ARG A 77 4.15 -20.82 8.30
CA ARG A 77 4.84 -22.12 8.21
C ARG A 77 6.37 -22.03 8.23
N ASN A 78 6.92 -20.86 7.97
CA ASN A 78 8.35 -20.59 7.82
C ASN A 78 8.89 -19.68 8.93
N ARG A 79 8.12 -19.42 9.97
CA ARG A 79 8.55 -18.66 11.14
C ARG A 79 8.13 -19.36 12.44
N ASP A 80 8.99 -19.32 13.41
CA ASP A 80 8.71 -19.73 14.79
C ASP A 80 8.45 -18.51 15.69
N ALA A 81 8.16 -18.75 16.96
CA ALA A 81 7.89 -17.68 17.92
C ALA A 81 9.08 -16.73 18.10
N ARG A 82 10.31 -17.25 18.03
CA ARG A 82 11.53 -16.44 18.13
C ARG A 82 11.64 -15.48 16.97
N LEU A 83 11.48 -15.98 15.74
CA LEU A 83 11.55 -15.15 14.54
C LEU A 83 10.44 -14.10 14.50
N THR A 84 9.24 -14.46 14.94
CA THR A 84 8.12 -13.53 15.10
C THR A 84 8.47 -12.38 16.06
N GLU A 85 9.07 -12.73 17.21
CA GLU A 85 9.47 -11.75 18.22
C GLU A 85 10.62 -10.85 17.73
N GLU A 86 11.60 -11.41 17.00
CA GLU A 86 12.69 -10.63 16.40
C GLU A 86 12.15 -9.60 15.41
N ILE A 87 11.20 -9.98 14.53
CA ILE A 87 10.53 -9.06 13.58
C ILE A 87 9.74 -8.00 14.35
N ARG A 88 8.97 -8.41 15.37
CA ARG A 88 8.20 -7.48 16.21
C ARG A 88 9.09 -6.44 16.86
N GLN A 89 10.22 -6.86 17.42
CA GLN A 89 11.15 -5.97 18.10
C GLN A 89 11.82 -5.02 17.11
N ASP A 90 12.32 -5.53 15.99
CA ASP A 90 12.97 -4.75 14.94
C ASP A 90 12.05 -3.66 14.37
N PHE A 91 10.79 -4.03 14.08
CA PHE A 91 9.80 -3.07 13.61
C PHE A 91 9.39 -2.06 14.71
N SER A 92 9.24 -2.52 15.95
CA SER A 92 8.98 -1.64 17.09
C SER A 92 10.10 -0.64 17.34
N ASP A 93 11.34 -0.99 17.06
CA ASP A 93 12.48 -0.09 17.21
C ASP A 93 12.47 1.00 16.12
N PHE A 94 12.06 0.68 14.89
CA PHE A 94 11.76 1.69 13.86
C PHE A 94 10.66 2.65 14.32
N GLU A 95 9.53 2.12 14.77
CA GLU A 95 8.41 2.95 15.22
C GLU A 95 8.79 3.82 16.43
N LYS A 96 9.48 3.27 17.43
CA LYS A 96 9.98 4.05 18.58
C LYS A 96 10.92 5.16 18.15
N THR A 97 11.79 4.92 17.18
CA THR A 97 12.67 5.95 16.62
C THR A 97 11.84 7.04 15.97
N LEU A 98 10.87 6.68 15.12
CA LEU A 98 10.02 7.64 14.45
C LEU A 98 9.16 8.48 15.41
N TYR A 99 8.72 7.89 16.54
CA TYR A 99 7.92 8.59 17.56
C TYR A 99 8.76 9.18 18.71
N SER A 100 10.09 9.16 18.57
CA SER A 100 10.99 9.78 19.57
C SER A 100 11.08 11.30 19.39
N TYR A 101 11.63 11.97 20.40
CA TYR A 101 11.84 13.42 20.37
C TYR A 101 12.84 13.87 19.29
N ASP A 102 13.79 13.01 18.95
CA ASP A 102 14.88 13.27 18.02
C ASP A 102 14.77 12.43 16.72
N TYR A 103 13.52 12.17 16.33
CA TYR A 103 13.17 11.32 15.18
C TYR A 103 13.74 11.80 13.83
N ASP A 104 13.96 13.10 13.69
CA ASP A 104 14.41 13.79 12.49
C ASP A 104 15.94 13.91 12.36
N ARG A 105 16.70 13.40 13.34
CA ARG A 105 18.17 13.49 13.31
C ARG A 105 18.80 12.61 12.24
N GLU A 106 19.67 13.20 11.42
CA GLU A 106 20.30 12.58 10.25
C GLU A 106 20.93 11.19 10.50
N LYS A 107 21.61 11.00 11.64
CA LYS A 107 22.35 9.76 11.92
C LYS A 107 21.61 8.72 12.74
N HIS A 108 20.59 9.13 13.47
CA HIS A 108 19.91 8.30 14.47
C HIS A 108 18.39 8.36 14.37
N GLY A 109 17.87 9.21 13.50
CA GLY A 109 16.44 9.33 13.22
C GLY A 109 15.94 8.36 12.17
N TYR A 110 14.69 8.51 11.80
CA TYR A 110 14.00 7.65 10.85
C TYR A 110 14.69 7.55 9.48
N THR A 111 15.40 8.62 9.06
CA THR A 111 16.11 8.67 7.76
C THR A 111 17.22 7.61 7.63
N SER A 112 17.71 7.09 8.76
CA SER A 112 18.67 5.98 8.76
C SER A 112 18.01 4.59 8.64
N MET A 113 16.69 4.52 8.74
CA MET A 113 15.92 3.28 8.79
C MET A 113 14.99 3.07 7.58
N ILE A 114 14.62 4.15 6.89
CA ILE A 114 13.72 4.07 5.74
C ILE A 114 14.39 4.51 4.43
N ASP A 115 13.92 4.00 3.33
CA ASP A 115 14.11 4.59 2.01
C ASP A 115 13.14 5.76 1.86
N VAL A 116 13.61 6.97 2.11
CA VAL A 116 12.78 8.18 2.16
C VAL A 116 12.02 8.39 0.86
N ASP A 117 12.65 8.14 -0.29
CA ASP A 117 12.02 8.32 -1.60
C ASP A 117 10.85 7.34 -1.82
N SER A 118 10.95 6.13 -1.27
CA SER A 118 9.84 5.16 -1.29
C SER A 118 8.62 5.66 -0.51
N PHE A 119 8.82 6.28 0.65
CA PHE A 119 7.72 6.86 1.44
C PHE A 119 7.15 8.11 0.78
N VAL A 120 7.99 8.95 0.19
CA VAL A 120 7.57 10.13 -0.58
C VAL A 120 6.71 9.73 -1.78
N ASP A 121 7.15 8.77 -2.59
CA ASP A 121 6.40 8.29 -3.74
C ASP A 121 5.09 7.61 -3.33
N TYR A 122 5.09 6.84 -2.24
CA TYR A 122 3.87 6.25 -1.68
C TYR A 122 2.87 7.32 -1.23
N PHE A 123 3.33 8.36 -0.53
CA PHE A 123 2.48 9.49 -0.14
C PHE A 123 1.86 10.15 -1.37
N ILE A 124 2.69 10.52 -2.35
CA ILE A 124 2.23 11.24 -3.55
C ILE A 124 1.17 10.44 -4.32
N ILE A 125 1.39 9.16 -4.58
CA ILE A 125 0.44 8.38 -5.41
C ILE A 125 -0.89 8.15 -4.69
N ASN A 126 -0.87 7.90 -3.38
CA ASN A 126 -2.09 7.70 -2.62
C ASN A 126 -2.89 9.00 -2.46
N GLU A 127 -2.23 10.14 -2.22
CA GLU A 127 -2.90 11.44 -2.14
C GLU A 127 -3.43 11.90 -3.51
N LEU A 128 -2.65 11.74 -4.58
CA LEU A 128 -3.07 12.08 -5.94
C LEU A 128 -4.33 11.31 -6.38
N SER A 129 -4.39 10.05 -6.01
CA SER A 129 -5.52 9.18 -6.35
C SER A 129 -6.66 9.21 -5.33
N SER A 130 -6.53 9.98 -4.26
CA SER A 130 -7.50 10.02 -3.15
C SER A 130 -7.83 8.62 -2.62
N ASN A 131 -6.78 7.81 -2.38
CA ASN A 131 -6.94 6.44 -1.89
C ASN A 131 -7.31 6.43 -0.41
N ALA A 132 -8.60 6.29 -0.10
CA ALA A 132 -9.14 6.34 1.25
C ALA A 132 -8.62 5.22 2.17
N ASP A 133 -8.19 4.10 1.61
CA ASP A 133 -7.69 2.95 2.38
C ASP A 133 -6.24 3.11 2.83
N ALA A 134 -5.46 3.92 2.13
CA ALA A 134 -4.04 4.09 2.43
C ALA A 134 -3.80 4.51 3.89
N GLY A 135 -2.90 3.81 4.57
CA GLY A 135 -2.59 4.01 5.99
C GLY A 135 -3.59 3.41 6.98
N ASN A 136 -4.69 2.81 6.50
CA ASN A 136 -5.68 2.10 7.32
C ASN A 136 -5.78 0.63 6.91
N TYR A 137 -5.93 0.39 5.62
CA TYR A 137 -6.05 -0.94 5.01
C TYR A 137 -5.13 -1.04 3.81
N SER A 138 -4.97 -2.24 3.28
CA SER A 138 -4.21 -2.48 2.04
C SER A 138 -2.83 -1.81 2.03
N THR A 139 -2.23 -1.64 3.22
CA THR A 139 -0.97 -0.94 3.40
C THR A 139 0.14 -1.94 3.68
N TYR A 140 1.13 -1.97 2.80
CA TYR A 140 2.26 -2.89 2.88
C TYR A 140 3.57 -2.14 3.07
N ILE A 141 4.34 -2.60 4.05
CA ILE A 141 5.68 -2.12 4.34
C ILE A 141 6.65 -3.30 4.42
N TYR A 142 7.80 -3.20 3.79
CA TYR A 142 8.81 -4.25 3.89
C TYR A 142 10.17 -3.70 4.28
N LYS A 143 10.93 -4.50 5.00
CA LYS A 143 12.35 -4.26 5.24
C LYS A 143 13.16 -5.00 4.19
N GLY A 144 13.96 -4.25 3.43
CA GLY A 144 14.83 -4.79 2.40
C GLY A 144 16.07 -5.51 2.98
N THR A 145 16.83 -6.15 2.10
CA THR A 145 18.10 -6.81 2.47
C THR A 145 19.20 -5.82 2.86
N ASP A 146 19.02 -4.56 2.55
CA ASP A 146 19.85 -3.42 2.96
C ASP A 146 19.44 -2.79 4.29
N ASN A 147 18.49 -3.41 4.99
CA ASN A 147 17.92 -2.97 6.26
C ASN A 147 17.09 -1.68 6.20
N LEU A 148 16.67 -1.23 5.02
CA LEU A 148 15.78 -0.07 4.88
C LEU A 148 14.34 -0.51 4.70
N TYR A 149 13.42 0.21 5.35
CA TYR A 149 11.98 0.03 5.15
C TYR A 149 11.51 0.76 3.90
N ARG A 150 10.58 0.13 3.18
CA ARG A 150 9.95 0.66 1.96
C ARG A 150 8.47 0.34 1.95
N MET A 151 7.71 1.20 1.29
CA MET A 151 6.28 1.01 1.10
C MET A 151 6.00 0.27 -0.22
N CYS A 152 4.91 -0.50 -0.26
CA CYS A 152 4.37 -1.08 -1.48
C CYS A 152 2.96 -0.54 -1.73
N VAL A 153 2.64 -0.22 -2.98
CA VAL A 153 1.27 0.12 -3.39
C VAL A 153 0.47 -1.16 -3.60
N TRP A 154 -0.79 -1.14 -3.14
CA TRP A 154 -1.71 -2.26 -3.30
C TRP A 154 -3.15 -1.78 -3.24
N ASP A 155 -4.02 -2.41 -4.05
CA ASP A 155 -5.48 -2.30 -3.99
C ASP A 155 -6.02 -0.87 -4.06
N PHE A 156 -5.99 -0.29 -5.25
CA PHE A 156 -6.49 1.05 -5.53
C PHE A 156 -7.96 1.05 -5.99
N ASN A 157 -8.74 0.02 -5.65
CA ASN A 157 -10.14 -0.09 -6.04
C ASN A 157 -11.01 1.04 -5.49
N ASN A 158 -10.67 1.56 -4.31
CA ASN A 158 -11.35 2.68 -3.65
C ASN A 158 -10.73 4.07 -3.98
N ALA A 159 -9.76 4.11 -4.90
CA ALA A 159 -9.14 5.34 -5.33
C ALA A 159 -9.98 6.10 -6.37
N CYS A 160 -9.61 7.36 -6.65
CA CYS A 160 -10.25 8.21 -7.67
C CYS A 160 -11.77 8.37 -7.46
N ASN A 161 -12.18 8.54 -6.22
CA ASN A 161 -13.59 8.66 -5.80
C ASN A 161 -14.47 7.43 -6.14
N ASN A 162 -13.86 6.25 -6.25
CA ASN A 162 -14.59 4.99 -6.39
C ASN A 162 -14.92 4.36 -5.02
N TYR A 163 -15.09 5.18 -4.00
CA TYR A 163 -15.43 4.75 -2.65
C TYR A 163 -16.94 4.59 -2.54
N PHE A 164 -17.39 3.43 -2.08
CA PHE A 164 -18.81 3.04 -2.14
C PHE A 164 -19.67 3.60 -0.99
N GLU A 165 -19.04 4.03 0.11
CA GLU A 165 -19.77 4.49 1.30
C GLU A 165 -20.18 5.95 1.20
N GLU A 166 -19.33 6.79 0.61
CA GLU A 166 -19.55 8.24 0.49
C GLU A 166 -18.73 8.86 -0.65
N GLU A 167 -19.11 10.03 -1.09
CA GLU A 167 -18.31 10.84 -2.01
C GLU A 167 -17.11 11.43 -1.27
N LEU A 168 -15.89 11.17 -1.78
CA LEU A 168 -14.67 11.65 -1.16
C LEU A 168 -14.40 13.13 -1.47
N PRO A 169 -13.84 13.91 -0.53
CA PRO A 169 -13.52 15.30 -0.75
C PRO A 169 -12.39 15.45 -1.80
N TYR A 170 -12.49 16.47 -2.65
CA TYR A 170 -11.46 16.81 -3.63
C TYR A 170 -10.27 17.59 -3.04
N THR A 171 -10.34 17.94 -1.77
CA THR A 171 -9.34 18.74 -1.07
C THR A 171 -8.95 18.12 0.24
N GLY A 172 -7.73 18.40 0.68
CA GLY A 172 -7.19 17.81 1.89
C GLY A 172 -6.26 16.64 1.59
N PHE A 173 -5.91 15.92 2.63
CA PHE A 173 -5.01 14.79 2.58
C PHE A 173 -5.57 13.64 3.41
N PHE A 174 -5.37 12.41 2.96
CA PHE A 174 -5.79 11.20 3.69
C PHE A 174 -4.70 10.65 4.60
N LEU A 175 -3.43 10.70 4.16
CA LEU A 175 -2.30 10.10 4.86
C LEU A 175 -1.64 10.99 5.90
N ASN A 176 -1.79 12.31 5.82
CA ASN A 176 -1.03 13.27 6.63
C ASN A 176 -1.19 13.11 8.15
N ASN A 177 -2.23 12.43 8.60
CA ASN A 177 -2.51 12.16 10.01
C ASN A 177 -2.68 10.66 10.32
N ARG A 178 -2.18 9.79 9.45
CA ARG A 178 -2.30 8.34 9.61
C ARG A 178 -0.96 7.71 9.91
N LEU A 179 -0.93 6.92 10.99
CA LEU A 179 0.22 6.12 11.40
C LEU A 179 1.56 6.87 11.25
N TRP A 180 2.50 6.28 10.58
CA TRP A 180 3.87 6.78 10.44
C TRP A 180 3.93 8.14 9.72
N PHE A 181 3.01 8.42 8.81
CA PHE A 181 2.95 9.69 8.09
C PHE A 181 2.57 10.86 8.99
N GLU A 182 1.83 10.64 10.09
CA GLU A 182 1.58 11.66 11.09
C GLU A 182 2.88 12.28 11.67
N MET A 183 3.93 11.47 11.78
CA MET A 183 5.24 11.95 12.25
C MET A 183 6.09 12.47 11.08
N LEU A 184 6.13 11.75 9.96
CA LEU A 184 6.95 12.13 8.81
C LEU A 184 6.62 13.53 8.28
N ILE A 185 5.33 13.89 8.22
CA ILE A 185 4.86 15.19 7.75
C ILE A 185 5.27 16.36 8.68
N LYS A 186 5.62 16.09 9.93
CA LYS A 186 6.14 17.12 10.87
C LYS A 186 7.59 17.49 10.58
N ASP A 187 8.30 16.67 9.83
CA ASP A 187 9.67 16.97 9.37
C ASP A 187 9.62 17.85 8.11
N GLU A 188 10.22 19.04 8.22
CA GLU A 188 10.28 20.01 7.12
C GLU A 188 11.04 19.43 5.91
N ASP A 189 12.11 18.67 6.13
CA ASP A 189 12.91 18.07 5.06
C ASP A 189 12.11 16.99 4.31
N PHE A 190 11.31 16.20 5.01
CA PHE A 190 10.42 15.22 4.37
C PHE A 190 9.33 15.90 3.54
N THR A 191 8.71 16.94 4.09
CA THR A 191 7.68 17.72 3.40
C THR A 191 8.24 18.42 2.16
N GLU A 192 9.43 19.02 2.25
CA GLU A 192 10.08 19.63 1.10
C GLU A 192 10.40 18.62 0.00
N ARG A 193 10.83 17.39 0.35
CA ARG A 193 11.02 16.30 -0.63
C ARG A 193 9.73 15.92 -1.33
N ILE A 194 8.58 15.84 -0.62
CA ILE A 194 7.27 15.62 -1.24
C ILE A 194 6.98 16.72 -2.26
N ILE A 195 7.15 17.99 -1.87
CA ILE A 195 6.86 19.14 -2.74
C ILE A 195 7.73 19.10 -4.00
N GLN A 196 9.04 18.94 -3.85
CA GLN A 196 9.98 18.89 -4.98
C GLN A 196 9.70 17.70 -5.90
N ARG A 197 9.45 16.51 -5.33
CA ARG A 197 9.15 15.30 -6.08
C ARG A 197 7.84 15.44 -6.84
N TYR A 198 6.79 15.93 -6.18
CA TYR A 198 5.50 16.19 -6.82
C TYR A 198 5.61 17.17 -7.98
N HIS A 199 6.29 18.30 -7.78
CA HIS A 199 6.52 19.26 -8.85
C HIS A 199 7.32 18.68 -10.02
N SER A 200 8.29 17.82 -9.76
CA SER A 200 9.02 17.10 -10.79
C SER A 200 8.12 16.15 -11.57
N LEU A 201 7.30 15.36 -10.89
CA LEU A 201 6.35 14.42 -11.50
C LEU A 201 5.28 15.16 -12.33
N ARG A 202 4.77 16.30 -11.86
CA ARG A 202 3.78 17.14 -12.57
C ARG A 202 4.31 17.74 -13.88
N LYS A 203 5.62 17.85 -14.04
CA LYS A 203 6.24 18.28 -15.31
C LYS A 203 6.40 17.14 -16.33
N GLY A 204 6.11 15.92 -15.96
CA GLY A 204 6.31 14.76 -16.80
C GLY A 204 5.23 13.70 -16.58
N LEU A 205 5.56 12.64 -15.86
CA LEU A 205 4.71 11.45 -15.73
C LEU A 205 3.30 11.75 -15.20
N LEU A 206 3.15 12.68 -14.26
CA LEU A 206 1.87 13.08 -13.69
C LEU A 206 1.37 14.41 -14.25
N SER A 207 1.84 14.87 -15.41
CA SER A 207 1.22 16.00 -16.11
C SER A 207 -0.18 15.63 -16.60
N GLU A 208 -1.08 16.61 -16.71
CA GLU A 208 -2.43 16.38 -17.21
C GLU A 208 -2.40 15.71 -18.59
N GLU A 209 -1.54 16.22 -19.50
CA GLU A 209 -1.37 15.65 -20.83
C GLU A 209 -0.96 14.16 -20.76
N SER A 210 -0.03 13.79 -19.90
CA SER A 210 0.40 12.39 -19.76
C SER A 210 -0.68 11.51 -19.17
N LEU A 211 -1.43 12.01 -18.20
CA LEU A 211 -2.53 11.26 -17.56
C LEU A 211 -3.69 11.05 -18.53
N TYR A 212 -4.15 12.12 -19.22
CA TYR A 212 -5.22 11.98 -20.20
C TYR A 212 -4.82 11.07 -21.35
N ARG A 213 -3.62 11.24 -21.90
CA ARG A 213 -3.12 10.35 -22.95
C ARG A 213 -3.10 8.88 -22.49
N TYR A 214 -2.63 8.59 -21.29
CA TYR A 214 -2.64 7.23 -20.75
C TYR A 214 -4.04 6.66 -20.63
N ILE A 215 -5.01 7.46 -20.17
CA ILE A 215 -6.41 7.08 -20.07
C ILE A 215 -6.98 6.79 -21.47
N ASP A 216 -6.81 7.70 -22.42
CA ASP A 216 -7.33 7.57 -23.78
C ASP A 216 -6.74 6.34 -24.48
N GLU A 217 -5.41 6.16 -24.45
CA GLU A 217 -4.73 4.99 -25.04
C GLU A 217 -5.20 3.68 -24.40
N THR A 218 -5.44 3.68 -23.09
CA THR A 218 -5.94 2.51 -22.38
C THR A 218 -7.37 2.19 -22.78
N LEU A 219 -8.24 3.19 -22.83
CA LEU A 219 -9.64 3.02 -23.24
C LEU A 219 -9.74 2.52 -24.69
N ASP A 220 -8.96 3.09 -25.60
CA ASP A 220 -8.90 2.63 -26.99
C ASP A 220 -8.44 1.17 -27.09
N PHE A 221 -7.43 0.78 -26.31
CA PHE A 221 -6.91 -0.58 -26.28
C PHE A 221 -7.95 -1.59 -25.78
N ILE A 222 -8.70 -1.27 -24.74
CA ILE A 222 -9.69 -2.17 -24.14
C ILE A 222 -11.10 -2.05 -24.73
N ALA A 223 -11.38 -1.08 -25.61
CA ALA A 223 -12.71 -0.79 -26.12
C ALA A 223 -13.49 -2.02 -26.59
N PRO A 224 -12.93 -2.95 -27.41
CA PRO A 224 -13.65 -4.15 -27.85
C PRO A 224 -13.98 -5.11 -26.69
N ALA A 225 -13.18 -5.07 -25.62
CA ALA A 225 -13.39 -5.89 -24.44
C ALA A 225 -14.44 -5.27 -23.50
N LEU A 226 -14.49 -3.93 -23.43
CA LEU A 226 -15.52 -3.20 -22.69
C LEU A 226 -16.92 -3.48 -23.23
N GLU A 227 -17.10 -3.45 -24.56
CA GLU A 227 -18.40 -3.78 -25.18
C GLU A 227 -18.90 -5.17 -24.75
N ARG A 228 -18.01 -6.17 -24.74
CA ARG A 228 -18.37 -7.52 -24.29
C ARG A 228 -18.62 -7.60 -22.78
N ASN A 229 -17.84 -6.86 -22.00
CA ASN A 229 -18.01 -6.79 -20.55
C ASN A 229 -19.36 -6.15 -20.19
N ASP A 230 -19.70 -5.05 -20.86
CA ASP A 230 -20.97 -4.34 -20.64
C ASP A 230 -22.17 -5.19 -21.08
N ALA A 231 -22.04 -5.94 -22.15
CA ALA A 231 -23.08 -6.90 -22.58
C ALA A 231 -23.30 -8.02 -21.53
N ARG A 232 -22.26 -8.42 -20.79
CA ARG A 232 -22.32 -9.46 -19.77
C ARG A 232 -22.82 -8.94 -18.41
N TRP A 233 -22.35 -7.77 -17.98
CA TRP A 233 -22.52 -7.28 -16.62
C TRP A 233 -23.28 -5.94 -16.51
N GLY A 234 -23.61 -5.30 -17.62
CA GLY A 234 -24.10 -3.93 -17.66
C GLY A 234 -22.96 -2.90 -17.65
N SER A 235 -23.27 -1.67 -18.05
CA SER A 235 -22.26 -0.61 -18.06
C SER A 235 -21.80 -0.23 -16.63
N VAL A 236 -20.60 0.33 -16.51
CA VAL A 236 -20.06 0.83 -15.24
C VAL A 236 -21.01 1.83 -14.58
N GLU A 237 -21.65 2.72 -15.37
CA GLU A 237 -22.67 3.64 -14.84
C GLU A 237 -23.89 2.91 -14.26
N GLN A 238 -24.34 1.82 -14.89
CA GLN A 238 -25.48 1.03 -14.39
C GLN A 238 -25.12 0.30 -13.12
N GLN A 239 -23.90 -0.24 -13.05
CA GLN A 239 -23.37 -0.90 -11.84
C GLN A 239 -23.21 0.08 -10.68
N ALA A 240 -22.64 1.25 -10.93
CA ALA A 240 -22.49 2.32 -9.93
C ALA A 240 -23.85 2.79 -9.38
N LYS A 241 -24.85 2.95 -10.25
CA LYS A 241 -26.22 3.28 -9.82
C LYS A 241 -26.86 2.16 -9.00
N GLY A 242 -26.57 0.90 -9.32
CA GLY A 242 -27.05 -0.27 -8.56
C GLY A 242 -26.45 -0.39 -7.17
N LEU A 243 -25.21 0.08 -6.98
CA LEU A 243 -24.54 0.09 -5.66
C LEU A 243 -25.02 1.24 -4.77
N LEU A 244 -25.50 2.34 -5.35
CA LEU A 244 -26.01 3.50 -4.63
C LEU A 244 -27.52 3.43 -4.30
N VAL A 245 -28.23 2.41 -4.79
CA VAL A 245 -29.64 2.18 -4.45
C VAL A 245 -29.71 1.23 -3.27
N PRO A 246 -30.22 1.65 -2.09
CA PRO A 246 -30.46 0.74 -0.99
C PRO A 246 -31.38 -0.39 -1.46
N VAL A 247 -30.98 -1.63 -1.30
CA VAL A 247 -31.84 -2.79 -1.51
C VAL A 247 -32.92 -2.71 -0.45
N SER A 248 -34.12 -2.33 -0.89
CA SER A 248 -35.33 -2.25 -0.04
C SER A 248 -35.82 -3.64 0.36
#